data_8a525b360fbf16ad42dd2e0fe63e8a22
#
_entry.id   8a525b360fbf16ad42dd2e0fe63e8a22
#
_cell.length_a   1.000
_cell.length_b   1.000
_cell.length_c   1.000
_cell.angle_alpha   90.00
_cell.angle_beta   90.00
_cell.angle_gamma   90.00
#
_symmetry.space_group_name_H-M   'P 1'
#
loop_
_entity.id
_entity.type
_entity.pdbx_description
1 polymer ?
#
loop_
_entity_poly.entity_id
_entity_poly.type
_entity_poly.pdbx_seq_one_letter_code
_entity_poly.pdbx_strand_id
1 'polypeptide(L)'
;MQLKKTVLDLLNQQLEYEGYASSFYLGLAFWCDDQALEGCKSFFLRQSEEERMHMLKIYEYIAESNEYPLTPAIPQPPREFESIQKVFEQVLEQERKVTAAIYRIVDACYKESDYMTLKFMEWYVEEQREEEATIITIIDRIKVIGKGGQSLYYIDKEVDKFNQLAIAGAANDTNA
;
A
#
# COMPACT_ATOMS: atom_id res chain seq x y z
N MET A 1 18.27 -16.10 14.73
CA MET A 1 17.21 -17.10 14.47
C MET A 1 17.21 -17.35 12.97
N GLN A 2 17.12 -18.57 12.51
CA GLN A 2 17.12 -18.84 11.07
C GLN A 2 15.68 -18.99 10.59
N LEU A 3 15.30 -18.23 9.57
CA LEU A 3 13.97 -18.31 8.94
C LEU A 3 13.78 -19.68 8.28
N LYS A 4 12.57 -20.21 8.31
CA LYS A 4 12.23 -21.38 7.53
C LYS A 4 12.16 -21.01 6.06
N LYS A 5 12.64 -21.90 5.18
CA LYS A 5 12.68 -21.62 3.74
C LYS A 5 11.34 -21.18 3.17
N THR A 6 10.24 -21.82 3.57
CA THR A 6 8.88 -21.47 3.13
C THR A 6 8.52 -20.03 3.50
N VAL A 7 8.85 -19.61 4.73
CA VAL A 7 8.57 -18.24 5.22
C VAL A 7 9.47 -17.23 4.51
N LEU A 8 10.77 -17.54 4.35
CA LEU A 8 11.71 -16.68 3.63
C LEU A 8 11.29 -16.46 2.16
N ASP A 9 10.88 -17.53 1.47
CA ASP A 9 10.43 -17.44 0.08
C ASP A 9 9.18 -16.51 -0.04
N LEU A 10 8.24 -16.59 0.91
CA LEU A 10 7.05 -15.74 0.94
C LEU A 10 7.38 -14.28 1.32
N LEU A 11 8.31 -14.06 2.25
CA LEU A 11 8.80 -12.71 2.57
C LEU A 11 9.48 -12.06 1.35
N ASN A 12 10.31 -12.80 0.62
CA ASN A 12 10.91 -12.31 -0.63
C ASN A 12 9.84 -12.01 -1.70
N GLN A 13 8.76 -12.80 -1.77
CA GLN A 13 7.64 -12.48 -2.65
C GLN A 13 6.91 -11.21 -2.19
N GLN A 14 6.78 -10.98 -0.88
CA GLN A 14 6.19 -9.75 -0.36
C GLN A 14 6.99 -8.50 -0.72
N LEU A 15 8.33 -8.57 -0.78
CA LEU A 15 9.17 -7.48 -1.31
C LEU A 15 8.75 -7.04 -2.72
N GLU A 16 8.36 -8.01 -3.57
CA GLU A 16 7.85 -7.71 -4.92
C GLU A 16 6.49 -7.00 -4.87
N TYR A 17 5.58 -7.44 -4.00
CA TYR A 17 4.25 -6.81 -3.84
C TYR A 17 4.35 -5.37 -3.36
N GLU A 18 5.13 -5.10 -2.30
CA GLU A 18 5.32 -3.74 -1.77
C GLU A 18 6.05 -2.84 -2.79
N GLY A 19 7.11 -3.36 -3.43
CA GLY A 19 7.83 -2.64 -4.47
C GLY A 19 6.95 -2.32 -5.69
N TYR A 20 6.07 -3.24 -6.08
CA TYR A 20 5.10 -3.01 -7.13
C TYR A 20 4.06 -1.97 -6.71
N ALA A 21 3.50 -2.05 -5.49
CA ALA A 21 2.55 -1.09 -4.95
C ALA A 21 3.14 0.33 -4.93
N SER A 22 4.38 0.49 -4.43
CA SER A 22 5.10 1.77 -4.48
C SER A 22 5.21 2.33 -5.90
N SER A 23 5.62 1.49 -6.88
CA SER A 23 5.74 1.90 -8.28
C SER A 23 4.38 2.20 -8.92
N PHE A 24 3.35 1.47 -8.57
CA PHE A 24 1.98 1.67 -9.04
C PHE A 24 1.42 3.00 -8.55
N TYR A 25 1.54 3.29 -7.26
CA TYR A 25 1.13 4.57 -6.69
C TYR A 25 1.89 5.76 -7.27
N LEU A 26 3.20 5.60 -7.52
CA LEU A 26 3.98 6.63 -8.20
C LEU A 26 3.44 6.91 -9.62
N GLY A 27 3.11 5.87 -10.37
CA GLY A 27 2.48 5.98 -11.69
C GLY A 27 1.12 6.70 -11.63
N LEU A 28 0.28 6.36 -10.65
CA LEU A 28 -1.02 7.01 -10.41
C LEU A 28 -0.88 8.48 -10.06
N ALA A 29 0.13 8.86 -9.26
CA ALA A 29 0.39 10.24 -8.90
C ALA A 29 0.63 11.12 -10.15
N PHE A 30 1.43 10.64 -11.10
CA PHE A 30 1.71 11.40 -12.32
C PHE A 30 0.59 11.32 -13.37
N TRP A 31 -0.22 10.28 -13.35
CA TRP A 31 -1.48 10.28 -14.10
C TRP A 31 -2.46 11.32 -13.53
N CYS A 32 -2.58 11.45 -12.22
CA CYS A 32 -3.38 12.50 -11.58
C CYS A 32 -2.86 13.92 -11.89
N ASP A 33 -1.54 14.10 -11.94
CA ASP A 33 -0.90 15.36 -12.33
C ASP A 33 -1.33 15.79 -13.74
N ASP A 34 -1.32 14.87 -14.70
CA ASP A 34 -1.76 15.11 -16.08
C ASP A 34 -3.27 15.47 -16.16
N GLN A 35 -4.07 15.00 -15.22
CA GLN A 35 -5.49 15.31 -15.09
C GLN A 35 -5.79 16.57 -14.24
N ALA A 36 -4.75 17.30 -13.78
CA ALA A 36 -4.86 18.46 -12.87
C ALA A 36 -5.56 18.13 -11.53
N LEU A 37 -5.34 16.93 -10.99
CA LEU A 37 -5.87 16.42 -9.71
C LEU A 37 -4.78 16.46 -8.64
N GLU A 38 -4.46 17.65 -8.13
CA GLU A 38 -3.32 17.88 -7.20
C GLU A 38 -3.50 17.19 -5.85
N GLY A 39 -4.72 17.11 -5.32
CA GLY A 39 -5.02 16.40 -4.08
C GLY A 39 -4.82 14.88 -4.22
N CYS A 40 -5.31 14.29 -5.30
CA CYS A 40 -5.07 12.88 -5.62
C CYS A 40 -3.59 12.59 -5.88
N LYS A 41 -2.88 13.48 -6.60
CA LYS A 41 -1.44 13.38 -6.81
C LYS A 41 -0.69 13.31 -5.47
N SER A 42 -0.97 14.24 -4.58
CA SER A 42 -0.31 14.31 -3.27
C SER A 42 -0.61 13.06 -2.42
N PHE A 43 -1.83 12.56 -2.45
CA PHE A 43 -2.22 11.32 -1.80
C PHE A 43 -1.40 10.14 -2.33
N PHE A 44 -1.33 9.94 -3.65
CA PHE A 44 -0.61 8.81 -4.23
C PHE A 44 0.91 8.93 -4.11
N LEU A 45 1.49 10.12 -4.07
CA LEU A 45 2.91 10.29 -3.76
C LEU A 45 3.22 9.81 -2.34
N ARG A 46 2.39 10.17 -1.35
CA ARG A 46 2.55 9.70 0.02
C ARG A 46 2.41 8.18 0.10
N GLN A 47 1.36 7.60 -0.50
CA GLN A 47 1.18 6.14 -0.55
C GLN A 47 2.40 5.44 -1.16
N SER A 48 2.97 5.98 -2.25
CA SER A 48 4.18 5.42 -2.85
C SER A 48 5.36 5.34 -1.87
N GLU A 49 5.56 6.38 -1.06
CA GLU A 49 6.62 6.37 -0.04
C GLU A 49 6.29 5.42 1.12
N GLU A 50 5.03 5.32 1.55
CA GLU A 50 4.60 4.37 2.57
C GLU A 50 4.88 2.93 2.14
N GLU A 51 4.50 2.53 0.93
CA GLU A 51 4.79 1.20 0.40
C GLU A 51 6.29 0.91 0.28
N ARG A 52 7.06 1.95 -0.08
CA ARG A 52 8.52 1.83 -0.07
C ARG A 52 9.07 1.56 1.34
N MET A 53 8.51 2.19 2.37
CA MET A 53 8.90 1.94 3.77
C MET A 53 8.47 0.54 4.23
N HIS A 54 7.28 0.05 3.80
CA HIS A 54 6.84 -1.32 4.05
C HIS A 54 7.83 -2.33 3.45
N MET A 55 8.23 -2.13 2.20
CA MET A 55 9.25 -2.96 1.54
C MET A 55 10.57 -2.97 2.33
N LEU A 56 11.09 -1.80 2.72
CA LEU A 56 12.36 -1.69 3.47
C LEU A 56 12.29 -2.40 4.81
N LYS A 57 11.18 -2.32 5.52
CA LYS A 57 10.95 -3.01 6.79
C LYS A 57 11.08 -4.53 6.65
N ILE A 58 10.61 -5.12 5.55
CA ILE A 58 10.81 -6.56 5.26
C ILE A 58 12.27 -6.85 4.94
N TYR A 59 12.95 -5.99 4.16
CA TYR A 59 14.38 -6.14 3.88
C TYR A 59 15.20 -6.22 5.16
N GLU A 60 14.96 -5.27 6.08
CA GLU A 60 15.64 -5.21 7.37
C GLU A 60 15.36 -6.46 8.20
N TYR A 61 14.10 -6.88 8.29
CA TYR A 61 13.71 -8.09 9.03
C TYR A 61 14.40 -9.36 8.50
N ILE A 62 14.47 -9.56 7.18
CA ILE A 62 15.17 -10.70 6.57
C ILE A 62 16.67 -10.64 6.92
N ALA A 63 17.30 -9.47 6.78
CA ALA A 63 18.72 -9.28 7.07
C ALA A 63 19.05 -9.51 8.56
N GLU A 64 18.24 -9.00 9.48
CA GLU A 64 18.37 -9.23 10.92
C GLU A 64 18.18 -10.70 11.32
N SER A 65 17.45 -11.46 10.50
CA SER A 65 17.29 -12.90 10.66
C SER A 65 18.48 -13.73 10.14
N ASN A 66 19.60 -13.08 9.74
CA ASN A 66 20.79 -13.67 9.12
C ASN A 66 20.50 -14.37 7.77
N GLU A 67 19.54 -13.87 7.03
CA GLU A 67 19.23 -14.30 5.67
C GLU A 67 19.49 -13.16 4.68
N TYR A 68 19.58 -13.48 3.39
CA TYR A 68 19.82 -12.49 2.34
C TYR A 68 18.53 -12.17 1.61
N PRO A 69 18.00 -10.92 1.71
CA PRO A 69 16.80 -10.52 1.00
C PRO A 69 17.06 -10.42 -0.52
N LEU A 70 16.14 -10.91 -1.32
CA LEU A 70 16.24 -10.86 -2.78
C LEU A 70 15.59 -9.59 -3.32
N THR A 71 16.37 -8.76 -4.02
CA THR A 71 15.82 -7.58 -4.70
C THR A 71 14.96 -8.01 -5.89
N PRO A 72 13.65 -7.72 -5.88
CA PRO A 72 12.76 -8.16 -6.94
C PRO A 72 12.89 -7.33 -8.22
N ALA A 73 12.52 -7.92 -9.36
CA ALA A 73 12.22 -7.17 -10.56
C ALA A 73 10.79 -6.61 -10.45
N ILE A 74 10.64 -5.30 -10.57
CA ILE A 74 9.32 -4.66 -10.48
C ILE A 74 8.70 -4.55 -11.88
N PRO A 75 7.55 -5.19 -12.13
CA PRO A 75 6.83 -5.03 -13.40
C PRO A 75 6.37 -3.60 -13.61
N GLN A 76 6.30 -3.17 -14.87
CA GLN A 76 5.79 -1.83 -15.19
C GLN A 76 4.28 -1.74 -14.87
N PRO A 77 3.83 -0.78 -14.05
CA PRO A 77 2.43 -0.54 -13.78
C PRO A 77 1.65 -0.05 -15.03
N PRO A 78 0.30 -0.15 -15.03
CA PRO A 78 -0.53 0.46 -16.06
C PRO A 78 -0.30 1.96 -16.16
N ARG A 79 -0.50 2.52 -17.36
CA ARG A 79 -0.27 3.94 -17.63
C ARG A 79 -1.54 4.72 -17.97
N GLU A 80 -2.61 4.02 -18.32
CA GLU A 80 -3.86 4.60 -18.79
C GLU A 80 -5.01 4.14 -17.92
N PHE A 81 -5.87 5.07 -17.53
CA PHE A 81 -7.03 4.81 -16.68
C PHE A 81 -8.25 5.54 -17.24
N GLU A 82 -9.39 4.88 -17.17
CA GLU A 82 -10.67 5.39 -17.70
C GLU A 82 -11.20 6.59 -16.91
N SER A 83 -11.03 6.58 -15.59
CA SER A 83 -11.52 7.63 -14.69
C SER A 83 -10.88 7.50 -13.31
N ILE A 84 -10.94 8.58 -12.51
CA ILE A 84 -10.45 8.56 -11.12
C ILE A 84 -11.19 7.51 -10.27
N GLN A 85 -12.47 7.25 -10.53
CA GLN A 85 -13.20 6.18 -9.87
C GLN A 85 -12.57 4.81 -10.18
N LYS A 86 -12.24 4.56 -11.45
CA LYS A 86 -11.58 3.31 -11.88
C LYS A 86 -10.19 3.17 -11.31
N VAL A 87 -9.47 4.26 -11.14
CA VAL A 87 -8.18 4.28 -10.42
C VAL A 87 -8.35 3.73 -9.01
N PHE A 88 -9.25 4.29 -8.20
CA PHE A 88 -9.46 3.82 -6.82
C PHE A 88 -10.02 2.39 -6.73
N GLU A 89 -10.85 1.96 -7.70
CA GLU A 89 -11.29 0.56 -7.78
C GLU A 89 -10.11 -0.40 -8.03
N GLN A 90 -9.15 -0.03 -8.91
CA GLN A 90 -7.94 -0.81 -9.14
C GLN A 90 -6.98 -0.78 -7.96
N VAL A 91 -6.87 0.35 -7.26
CA VAL A 91 -6.12 0.46 -6.01
C VAL A 91 -6.67 -0.54 -4.99
N LEU A 92 -7.97 -0.57 -4.75
CA LEU A 92 -8.58 -1.53 -3.82
C LEU A 92 -8.30 -3.00 -4.23
N GLU A 93 -8.31 -3.30 -5.53
CA GLU A 93 -7.97 -4.63 -6.02
C GLU A 93 -6.49 -4.96 -5.72
N GLN A 94 -5.59 -4.00 -5.88
CA GLN A 94 -4.17 -4.18 -5.56
C GLN A 94 -3.96 -4.40 -4.06
N GLU A 95 -4.57 -3.57 -3.19
CA GLU A 95 -4.50 -3.75 -1.73
C GLU A 95 -4.96 -5.13 -1.29
N ARG A 96 -6.06 -5.63 -1.84
CA ARG A 96 -6.55 -6.99 -1.56
C ARG A 96 -5.58 -8.10 -1.98
N LYS A 97 -4.78 -7.89 -3.03
CA LYS A 97 -3.71 -8.83 -3.41
C LYS A 97 -2.58 -8.82 -2.39
N VAL A 98 -2.20 -7.64 -1.90
CA VAL A 98 -1.21 -7.48 -0.83
C VAL A 98 -1.71 -8.14 0.46
N THR A 99 -2.94 -7.88 0.88
CA THR A 99 -3.58 -8.53 2.05
C THR A 99 -3.54 -10.05 1.93
N ALA A 100 -3.92 -10.60 0.77
CA ALA A 100 -3.91 -12.04 0.55
C ALA A 100 -2.49 -12.63 0.61
N ALA A 101 -1.47 -11.89 0.17
CA ALA A 101 -0.07 -12.29 0.28
C ALA A 101 0.41 -12.30 1.74
N ILE A 102 0.08 -11.28 2.51
CA ILE A 102 0.36 -11.18 3.95
C ILE A 102 -0.27 -12.37 4.70
N TYR A 103 -1.53 -12.70 4.43
CA TYR A 103 -2.20 -13.84 5.07
C TYR A 103 -1.52 -15.18 4.75
N ARG A 104 -0.95 -15.35 3.54
CA ARG A 104 -0.15 -16.55 3.21
C ARG A 104 1.11 -16.66 4.07
N ILE A 105 1.77 -15.53 4.38
CA ILE A 105 2.93 -15.52 5.28
C ILE A 105 2.49 -15.89 6.70
N VAL A 106 1.42 -15.29 7.20
CA VAL A 106 0.83 -15.61 8.52
C VAL A 106 0.50 -17.10 8.64
N ASP A 107 -0.18 -17.66 7.64
CA ASP A 107 -0.50 -19.09 7.59
C ASP A 107 0.75 -19.98 7.59
N ALA A 108 1.80 -19.59 6.87
CA ALA A 108 3.08 -20.30 6.86
C ALA A 108 3.76 -20.23 8.23
N CYS A 109 3.74 -19.08 8.90
CA CYS A 109 4.28 -18.91 10.24
C CYS A 109 3.60 -19.85 11.25
N TYR A 110 2.29 -19.97 11.20
CA TYR A 110 1.55 -20.93 12.06
C TYR A 110 1.96 -22.38 11.78
N LYS A 111 2.06 -22.78 10.51
CA LYS A 111 2.46 -24.14 10.11
C LYS A 111 3.87 -24.51 10.54
N GLU A 112 4.78 -23.56 10.45
CA GLU A 112 6.21 -23.73 10.77
C GLU A 112 6.53 -23.43 12.26
N SER A 113 5.54 -23.00 13.06
CA SER A 113 5.71 -22.51 14.43
C SER A 113 6.72 -21.35 14.54
N ASP A 114 6.75 -20.48 13.53
CA ASP A 114 7.59 -19.28 13.47
C ASP A 114 6.88 -18.09 14.13
N TYR A 115 6.85 -18.08 15.45
CA TYR A 115 6.17 -17.06 16.24
C TYR A 115 6.84 -15.69 16.16
N MET A 116 8.12 -15.61 15.82
CA MET A 116 8.82 -14.32 15.69
C MET A 116 8.41 -13.62 14.40
N THR A 117 8.39 -14.35 13.28
CA THR A 117 7.88 -13.80 12.02
C THR A 117 6.39 -13.51 12.11
N LEU A 118 5.61 -14.35 12.79
CA LEU A 118 4.19 -14.10 13.05
C LEU A 118 3.99 -12.74 13.74
N LYS A 119 4.73 -12.49 14.82
CA LYS A 119 4.67 -11.20 15.54
C LYS A 119 5.08 -10.01 14.68
N PHE A 120 6.09 -10.18 13.83
CA PHE A 120 6.47 -9.16 12.86
C PHE A 120 5.35 -8.85 11.86
N MET A 121 4.65 -9.88 11.38
CA MET A 121 3.56 -9.76 10.42
C MET A 121 2.26 -9.18 11.00
N GLU A 122 2.07 -9.19 12.33
CA GLU A 122 0.90 -8.60 12.97
C GLU A 122 0.72 -7.12 12.60
N TRP A 123 1.83 -6.37 12.52
CA TRP A 123 1.80 -4.98 12.08
C TRP A 123 1.27 -4.84 10.65
N TYR A 124 1.71 -5.70 9.71
CA TYR A 124 1.21 -5.68 8.33
C TYR A 124 -0.28 -6.03 8.23
N VAL A 125 -0.77 -6.89 9.09
CA VAL A 125 -2.21 -7.24 9.15
C VAL A 125 -3.04 -6.01 9.56
N GLU A 126 -2.59 -5.26 10.57
CA GLU A 126 -3.26 -4.03 11.00
C GLU A 126 -3.16 -2.94 9.94
N GLU A 127 -1.99 -2.73 9.35
CA GLU A 127 -1.78 -1.75 8.30
C GLU A 127 -2.71 -1.99 7.12
N GLN A 128 -2.78 -3.23 6.63
CA GLN A 128 -3.64 -3.59 5.51
C GLN A 128 -5.14 -3.36 5.80
N ARG A 129 -5.55 -3.56 7.04
CA ARG A 129 -6.92 -3.24 7.47
C ARG A 129 -7.21 -1.74 7.31
N GLU A 130 -6.25 -0.89 7.65
CA GLU A 130 -6.40 0.57 7.56
C GLU A 130 -6.33 1.06 6.11
N GLU A 131 -5.42 0.50 5.29
CA GLU A 131 -5.30 0.81 3.87
C GLU A 131 -6.59 0.48 3.11
N GLU A 132 -7.11 -0.75 3.23
CA GLU A 132 -8.37 -1.11 2.57
C GLU A 132 -9.54 -0.24 3.04
N ALA A 133 -9.66 0.04 4.34
CA ALA A 133 -10.73 0.88 4.89
C ALA A 133 -10.67 2.30 4.34
N THR A 134 -9.48 2.89 4.21
CA THR A 134 -9.25 4.21 3.63
C THR A 134 -9.70 4.26 2.18
N ILE A 135 -9.25 3.31 1.36
CA ILE A 135 -9.61 3.25 -0.06
C ILE A 135 -11.11 3.01 -0.27
N ILE A 136 -11.73 2.13 0.52
CA ILE A 136 -13.19 1.89 0.49
C ILE A 136 -13.94 3.20 0.80
N THR A 137 -13.51 3.93 1.82
CA THR A 137 -14.12 5.21 2.21
C THR A 137 -14.02 6.25 1.09
N ILE A 138 -12.86 6.34 0.42
CA ILE A 138 -12.67 7.23 -0.73
C ILE A 138 -13.60 6.84 -1.88
N ILE A 139 -13.70 5.56 -2.22
CA ILE A 139 -14.61 5.06 -3.26
C ILE A 139 -16.08 5.44 -2.94
N ASP A 140 -16.50 5.30 -1.70
CA ASP A 140 -17.84 5.63 -1.29
C ASP A 140 -18.10 7.15 -1.35
N ARG A 141 -17.11 7.99 -1.02
CA ARG A 141 -17.19 9.45 -1.23
C ARG A 141 -17.31 9.80 -2.71
N ILE A 142 -16.54 9.16 -3.58
CA ILE A 142 -16.63 9.33 -5.03
C ILE A 142 -18.05 9.02 -5.53
N LYS A 143 -18.66 7.92 -5.06
CA LYS A 143 -20.04 7.55 -5.41
C LYS A 143 -21.06 8.60 -4.96
N VAL A 144 -20.90 9.14 -3.74
CA VAL A 144 -21.79 10.18 -3.18
C VAL A 144 -21.69 11.49 -3.97
N ILE A 145 -20.46 11.89 -4.36
CA ILE A 145 -20.25 13.10 -5.19
C ILE A 145 -20.87 12.90 -6.57
N GLY A 146 -20.84 11.69 -7.10
CA GLY A 146 -21.45 11.33 -8.37
C GLY A 146 -20.74 11.93 -9.58
N LYS A 147 -21.47 12.02 -10.71
CA LYS A 147 -20.94 12.50 -12.00
C LYS A 147 -21.57 13.86 -12.33
N GLY A 148 -20.75 14.88 -12.46
CA GLY A 148 -21.20 16.24 -12.81
C GLY A 148 -20.02 17.12 -13.22
N GLY A 149 -20.29 18.32 -13.73
CA GLY A 149 -19.25 19.22 -14.26
C GLY A 149 -18.20 19.68 -13.25
N GLN A 150 -18.49 19.56 -11.94
CA GLN A 150 -17.55 19.92 -10.86
C GLN A 150 -17.12 18.72 -10.02
N SER A 151 -17.55 17.49 -10.36
CA SER A 151 -17.31 16.31 -9.53
C SER A 151 -15.83 16.02 -9.34
N LEU A 152 -15.00 16.15 -10.38
CA LEU A 152 -13.56 15.93 -10.29
C LEU A 152 -12.90 16.88 -9.27
N TYR A 153 -13.31 18.15 -9.25
CA TYR A 153 -12.81 19.11 -8.26
C TYR A 153 -13.15 18.69 -6.82
N TYR A 154 -14.41 18.28 -6.58
CA TYR A 154 -14.81 17.84 -5.24
C TYR A 154 -14.16 16.51 -4.83
N ILE A 155 -13.99 15.57 -5.76
CA ILE A 155 -13.26 14.31 -5.51
C ILE A 155 -11.83 14.60 -5.11
N ASP A 156 -11.13 15.44 -5.87
CA ASP A 156 -9.76 15.85 -5.57
C ASP A 156 -9.63 16.48 -4.18
N LYS A 157 -10.54 17.37 -3.82
CA LYS A 157 -10.58 17.99 -2.47
C LYS A 157 -10.90 17.00 -1.36
N GLU A 158 -11.76 16.02 -1.59
CA GLU A 158 -12.05 14.98 -0.60
C GLU A 158 -10.84 14.07 -0.40
N VAL A 159 -10.15 13.65 -1.46
CA VAL A 159 -8.94 12.84 -1.37
C VAL A 159 -7.82 13.59 -0.64
N ASP A 160 -7.63 14.88 -0.92
CA ASP A 160 -6.65 15.72 -0.21
C ASP A 160 -6.90 15.76 1.31
N LYS A 161 -8.16 15.76 1.76
CA LYS A 161 -8.46 15.71 3.21
C LYS A 161 -7.92 14.44 3.88
N PHE A 162 -8.03 13.28 3.23
CA PHE A 162 -7.44 12.03 3.74
C PHE A 162 -5.92 12.14 3.83
N ASN A 163 -5.29 12.75 2.83
CA ASN A 163 -3.85 13.00 2.83
C ASN A 163 -3.44 13.91 4.01
N GLN A 164 -4.14 15.02 4.24
CA GLN A 164 -3.85 15.95 5.33
C GLN A 164 -4.06 15.31 6.72
N LEU A 165 -5.09 14.48 6.89
CA LEU A 165 -5.34 13.78 8.14
C LEU A 165 -4.23 12.79 8.48
N ALA A 166 -3.74 12.02 7.49
CA ALA A 166 -2.64 11.09 7.67
C ALA A 166 -1.33 11.81 8.06
N ILE A 167 -1.00 12.92 7.40
CA ILE A 167 0.17 13.75 7.74
C ILE A 167 0.07 14.29 9.17
N ALA A 168 -1.10 14.76 9.58
CA ALA A 168 -1.33 15.28 10.94
C ALA A 168 -1.23 14.17 12.01
N GLY A 169 -1.70 12.95 11.72
CA GLY A 169 -1.55 11.77 12.58
C GLY A 169 -0.08 11.42 12.81
N ALA A 170 0.69 11.26 11.73
CA ALA A 170 2.12 10.93 11.80
C ALA A 170 2.94 11.97 12.59
N ALA A 171 2.59 13.27 12.50
CA ALA A 171 3.26 14.33 13.27
C ALA A 171 2.99 14.24 14.77
N ASN A 172 1.86 13.69 15.21
CA ASN A 172 1.54 13.49 16.62
C ASN A 172 2.27 12.30 17.23
N ASP A 173 2.45 11.21 16.48
CA ASP A 173 3.15 10.00 16.93
C ASP A 173 4.66 10.21 17.10
N THR A 174 5.26 11.15 16.37
CA THR A 174 6.69 11.51 16.52
C THR A 174 6.98 12.39 17.75
N ASN A 175 5.96 12.93 18.43
CA ASN A 175 6.09 13.78 19.62
C ASN A 175 5.65 13.10 20.93
N ALA A 176 5.33 11.82 20.92
CA ALA A 176 4.95 11.01 22.08
C ALA A 176 6.07 10.02 22.46
#